data_06972a32c579089a6a22908cb35ae622
#
_entry.id   06972a32c579089a6a22908cb35ae622
#
_cell.length_a   1.000
_cell.length_b   1.000
_cell.length_c   1.000
_cell.angle_alpha   90.00
_cell.angle_beta   90.00
_cell.angle_gamma   90.00
#
_symmetry.space_group_name_H-M   'P 1'
#
loop_
_entity.id
_entity.type
_entity.pdbx_description
1 polymer ?
#
loop_
_entity_poly.entity_id
_entity_poly.type
_entity_poly.pdbx_seq_one_letter_code
_entity_poly.pdbx_strand_id
1 'polypeptide(L)'
;AVDGARHASGELLFHNGSLFYMYDAIETDPEWAMSIYQFDLETGKGRWLFQEDIPPFTYFCGSSSANICGDGFFFMMTNGVTGECTYALGSLKTGRVEATLPGWSDRNGRAMEQDGVLYYFKADAGLCEYDRATGVETVRFPMEAYTANPCYTRNYILVRSTDTEDFEQCTLWVLDRDYNLLGKAPQEKIGRWFPQPYAITADSIYFWLNGKITHYIDTSDLSNLELLPMPDTSNARAHG
;
A
#
# COMPACT_ATOMS: atom_id res chain seq x y z
N ALA A 1 -20.35 21.40 -0.05
CA ALA A 1 -19.14 21.89 -0.72
C ALA A 1 -18.16 22.35 0.35
N VAL A 2 -16.93 21.88 0.31
CA VAL A 2 -15.87 22.40 1.17
C VAL A 2 -15.47 23.75 0.61
N ASP A 3 -15.58 24.80 1.42
CA ASP A 3 -15.32 26.17 0.98
C ASP A 3 -13.83 26.28 0.60
N GLY A 4 -13.55 26.73 -0.61
CA GLY A 4 -12.20 26.88 -1.13
C GLY A 4 -11.68 25.75 -2.03
N ALA A 5 -12.41 24.65 -2.19
CA ALA A 5 -12.01 23.54 -3.07
C ALA A 5 -12.12 23.96 -4.55
N ARG A 6 -11.00 24.25 -5.16
CA ARG A 6 -10.88 24.48 -6.60
C ARG A 6 -10.27 23.26 -7.25
N HIS A 7 -11.08 22.36 -7.76
CA HIS A 7 -10.71 21.09 -8.42
C HIS A 7 -10.09 20.03 -7.48
N ALA A 8 -10.86 19.03 -7.22
CA ALA A 8 -10.43 17.89 -6.44
C ALA A 8 -10.26 16.69 -7.37
N SER A 9 -9.04 16.28 -7.60
CA SER A 9 -8.75 14.88 -7.84
C SER A 9 -8.32 14.33 -6.47
N GLY A 10 -9.21 13.65 -5.75
CA GLY A 10 -8.90 13.24 -4.40
C GLY A 10 -9.49 11.87 -4.11
N GLU A 11 -8.82 11.14 -3.25
CA GLU A 11 -9.31 9.85 -2.74
C GLU A 11 -10.22 10.10 -1.53
N LEU A 12 -11.32 9.35 -1.48
CA LEU A 12 -12.25 9.38 -0.35
C LEU A 12 -12.09 8.08 0.46
N LEU A 13 -11.75 8.22 1.73
CA LEU A 13 -11.60 7.11 2.66
C LEU A 13 -12.69 7.19 3.74
N PHE A 14 -13.20 6.04 4.15
CA PHE A 14 -14.14 5.93 5.26
C PHE A 14 -13.54 5.13 6.41
N HIS A 15 -13.54 5.69 7.61
CA HIS A 15 -13.02 5.03 8.79
C HIS A 15 -13.70 5.55 10.07
N ASN A 16 -14.13 4.64 10.95
CA ASN A 16 -14.70 4.94 12.28
C ASN A 16 -15.72 6.11 12.29
N GLY A 17 -16.71 6.06 11.39
CA GLY A 17 -17.76 7.08 11.33
C GLY A 17 -17.35 8.43 10.74
N SER A 18 -16.12 8.53 10.21
CA SER A 18 -15.63 9.73 9.53
C SER A 18 -15.32 9.46 8.07
N LEU A 19 -15.53 10.48 7.25
CA LEU A 19 -15.03 10.55 5.88
C LEU A 19 -13.75 11.38 5.85
N PHE A 20 -12.74 10.87 5.16
CA PHE A 20 -11.48 11.57 4.93
C PHE A 20 -11.38 11.86 3.45
N TYR A 21 -11.20 13.11 3.12
CA TYR A 21 -11.04 13.56 1.76
C TYR A 21 -9.64 14.13 1.56
N MET A 22 -8.89 13.53 0.64
CA MET A 22 -7.56 13.98 0.27
C MET A 22 -7.67 14.88 -0.95
N TYR A 23 -7.14 16.09 -0.83
CA TYR A 23 -7.04 17.04 -1.93
C TYR A 23 -5.66 17.01 -2.51
N ASP A 24 -5.56 16.77 -3.79
CA ASP A 24 -4.37 17.14 -4.53
C ASP A 24 -4.34 18.63 -4.77
N ALA A 25 -3.17 19.20 -4.66
CA ALA A 25 -2.94 20.60 -4.93
C ALA A 25 -2.92 20.86 -6.43
N ILE A 26 -3.34 22.06 -6.84
CA ILE A 26 -3.31 22.47 -8.24
C ILE A 26 -2.06 23.31 -8.47
N GLU A 27 -1.29 22.95 -9.49
CA GLU A 27 -0.03 23.60 -9.89
C GLU A 27 -0.11 25.11 -10.15
N THR A 28 -1.32 25.68 -10.24
CA THR A 28 -1.51 27.11 -10.55
C THR A 28 -1.52 28.02 -9.33
N ASP A 29 -1.51 27.47 -8.11
CA ASP A 29 -1.45 28.25 -6.89
C ASP A 29 0.01 28.28 -6.38
N PRO A 30 0.66 29.44 -6.21
CA PRO A 30 2.05 29.53 -5.79
C PRO A 30 2.32 29.01 -4.34
N GLU A 31 1.27 28.73 -3.58
CA GLU A 31 1.35 28.17 -2.23
C GLU A 31 0.58 26.86 -2.08
N TRP A 32 0.32 26.18 -3.21
CA TRP A 32 -0.43 24.94 -3.15
C TRP A 32 0.26 23.84 -2.31
N ALA A 33 -0.53 23.17 -1.52
CA ALA A 33 -0.12 21.98 -0.82
C ALA A 33 -1.28 20.99 -0.78
N MET A 34 -0.95 19.70 -0.81
CA MET A 34 -1.94 18.66 -0.54
C MET A 34 -2.64 18.94 0.79
N SER A 35 -3.89 18.55 0.90
CA SER A 35 -4.68 18.78 2.12
C SER A 35 -5.54 17.57 2.43
N ILE A 36 -5.72 17.30 3.71
CA ILE A 36 -6.57 16.21 4.18
C ILE A 36 -7.68 16.78 5.06
N TYR A 37 -8.92 16.50 4.69
CA TYR A 37 -10.09 16.95 5.42
C TYR A 37 -10.83 15.77 6.03
N GLN A 38 -11.06 15.83 7.34
CA GLN A 38 -11.89 14.87 8.07
C GLN A 38 -13.30 15.46 8.25
N PHE A 39 -14.32 14.68 7.92
CA PHE A 39 -15.70 14.99 8.19
C PHE A 39 -16.33 13.91 9.06
N ASP A 40 -16.75 14.26 10.25
CA ASP A 40 -17.44 13.39 11.19
C ASP A 40 -18.92 13.28 10.82
N LEU A 41 -19.39 12.08 10.51
CA LEU A 41 -20.75 11.83 10.04
C LEU A 41 -21.80 11.91 11.14
N GLU A 42 -21.43 11.69 12.39
CA GLU A 42 -22.34 11.75 13.53
C GLU A 42 -22.62 13.21 13.94
N THR A 43 -21.58 14.00 14.05
CA THR A 43 -21.67 15.38 14.51
C THR A 43 -21.89 16.40 13.38
N GLY A 44 -21.68 15.98 12.13
CA GLY A 44 -21.72 16.85 10.96
C GLY A 44 -20.59 17.91 10.92
N LYS A 45 -19.55 17.74 11.73
CA LYS A 45 -18.41 18.66 11.80
C LYS A 45 -17.23 18.16 11.00
N GLY A 46 -16.46 19.10 10.48
CA GLY A 46 -15.25 18.80 9.77
C GLY A 46 -14.06 19.63 10.24
N ARG A 47 -12.88 19.10 9.97
CA ARG A 47 -11.60 19.79 10.26
C ARG A 47 -10.54 19.41 9.23
N TRP A 48 -9.62 20.31 9.02
CA TRP A 48 -8.39 20.02 8.29
C TRP A 48 -7.41 19.28 9.19
N LEU A 49 -6.68 18.32 8.60
CA LEU A 49 -5.62 17.57 9.26
C LEU A 49 -4.27 17.94 8.65
N PHE A 50 -3.25 17.94 9.47
CA PHE A 50 -1.83 18.07 9.09
C PHE A 50 -1.44 19.35 8.34
N GLN A 51 -2.30 20.38 8.25
CA GLN A 51 -2.05 21.59 7.46
C GLN A 51 -0.76 22.34 7.84
N GLU A 52 -0.41 22.35 9.15
CA GLU A 52 0.79 23.03 9.64
C GLU A 52 2.07 22.19 9.46
N ASP A 53 1.91 20.90 9.14
CA ASP A 53 3.03 19.96 9.05
C ASP A 53 3.37 19.59 7.59
N ILE A 54 2.45 19.88 6.65
CA ILE A 54 2.66 19.61 5.23
C ILE A 54 3.36 20.83 4.60
N PRO A 55 4.57 20.67 4.06
CA PRO A 55 5.29 21.77 3.42
C PRO A 55 4.55 22.29 2.16
N PRO A 56 4.73 23.56 1.78
CA PRO A 56 4.29 24.07 0.49
C PRO A 56 4.86 23.25 -0.66
N PHE A 57 4.17 23.26 -1.82
CA PHE A 57 4.55 22.51 -3.02
C PHE A 57 4.61 20.99 -2.82
N THR A 58 3.78 20.45 -1.94
CA THR A 58 3.69 19.02 -1.68
C THR A 58 2.42 18.45 -2.30
N TYR A 59 2.53 17.31 -3.00
CA TYR A 59 1.39 16.58 -3.55
C TYR A 59 1.41 15.10 -3.13
N PHE A 60 0.27 14.42 -3.27
CA PHE A 60 0.19 12.98 -3.04
C PHE A 60 0.86 12.21 -4.17
N CYS A 61 1.70 11.25 -3.83
CA CYS A 61 2.28 10.35 -4.81
C CYS A 61 1.30 9.21 -5.12
N GLY A 62 0.34 9.50 -6.00
CA GLY A 62 -0.64 8.52 -6.50
C GLY A 62 -1.80 8.22 -5.56
N SER A 63 -2.91 7.81 -6.13
CA SER A 63 -4.19 7.54 -5.47
C SER A 63 -4.21 6.36 -4.49
N SER A 64 -3.11 5.65 -4.33
CA SER A 64 -3.02 4.47 -3.46
C SER A 64 -2.03 4.62 -2.32
N SER A 65 -1.56 5.84 -2.09
CA SER A 65 -0.45 6.12 -1.16
C SER A 65 -0.90 6.44 0.26
N ALA A 66 -2.21 6.43 0.55
CA ALA A 66 -2.71 6.71 1.89
C ALA A 66 -3.41 5.49 2.49
N ASN A 67 -3.19 5.27 3.78
CA ASN A 67 -3.83 4.24 4.58
C ASN A 67 -4.25 4.80 5.93
N ILE A 68 -5.44 4.39 6.40
CA ILE A 68 -5.91 4.67 7.76
C ILE A 68 -5.96 3.36 8.53
N CYS A 69 -5.37 3.35 9.71
CA CYS A 69 -5.39 2.20 10.60
C CYS A 69 -5.43 2.68 12.05
N GLY A 70 -6.46 2.28 12.79
CA GLY A 70 -6.63 2.77 14.15
C GLY A 70 -6.75 4.30 14.21
N ASP A 71 -5.84 4.96 14.91
CA ASP A 71 -5.72 6.42 15.00
C ASP A 71 -4.58 7.00 14.14
N GLY A 72 -3.96 6.15 13.31
CA GLY A 72 -2.89 6.54 12.39
C GLY A 72 -3.39 6.85 10.98
N PHE A 73 -2.80 7.82 10.34
CA PHE A 73 -2.99 8.15 8.94
C PHE A 73 -1.63 8.16 8.25
N PHE A 74 -1.44 7.23 7.30
CA PHE A 74 -0.22 7.15 6.50
C PHE A 74 -0.46 7.74 5.14
N PHE A 75 0.45 8.59 4.72
CA PHE A 75 0.37 9.15 3.39
C PHE A 75 1.77 9.46 2.86
N MET A 76 1.93 9.28 1.57
CA MET A 76 3.16 9.62 0.88
C MET A 76 3.05 11.01 0.29
N MET A 77 4.02 11.84 0.61
CA MET A 77 4.19 13.20 0.12
C MET A 77 5.32 13.24 -0.90
N THR A 78 5.11 13.93 -1.99
CA THR A 78 6.16 14.25 -2.95
C THR A 78 6.37 15.76 -2.97
N ASN A 79 7.61 16.18 -2.79
CA ASN A 79 7.98 17.57 -2.98
C ASN A 79 8.01 17.89 -4.47
N GLY A 80 7.12 18.78 -4.93
CA GLY A 80 6.98 19.14 -6.35
C GLY A 80 8.19 19.87 -6.94
N VAL A 81 9.08 20.40 -6.10
CA VAL A 81 10.29 21.09 -6.53
C VAL A 81 11.48 20.15 -6.66
N THR A 82 11.66 19.26 -5.67
CA THR A 82 12.82 18.35 -5.62
C THR A 82 12.52 16.96 -6.16
N GLY A 83 11.24 16.57 -6.25
CA GLY A 83 10.82 15.20 -6.55
C GLY A 83 11.05 14.22 -5.40
N GLU A 84 11.47 14.70 -4.24
CA GLU A 84 11.72 13.84 -3.08
C GLU A 84 10.42 13.33 -2.47
N CYS A 85 10.35 12.02 -2.26
CA CYS A 85 9.22 11.37 -1.63
C CYS A 85 9.50 11.10 -0.15
N THR A 86 8.51 11.36 0.69
CA THR A 86 8.58 11.13 2.13
C THR A 86 7.26 10.52 2.61
N TYR A 87 7.33 9.49 3.42
CA TYR A 87 6.16 8.98 4.13
C TYR A 87 5.94 9.77 5.42
N ALA A 88 4.71 10.19 5.63
CA ALA A 88 4.27 10.83 6.86
C ALA A 88 3.32 9.90 7.62
N LEU A 89 3.55 9.80 8.91
CA LEU A 89 2.65 9.21 9.88
C LEU A 89 1.99 10.33 10.65
N GLY A 90 0.69 10.50 10.45
CA GLY A 90 -0.11 11.48 11.18
C GLY A 90 -1.04 10.80 12.19
N SER A 91 -1.36 11.51 13.26
CA SER A 91 -2.36 11.10 14.23
C SER A 91 -3.72 11.70 13.89
N LEU A 92 -4.73 10.86 13.73
CA LEU A 92 -6.12 11.31 13.58
C LEU A 92 -6.66 11.98 14.86
N LYS A 93 -6.09 11.65 16.01
CA LYS A 93 -6.47 12.24 17.29
C LYS A 93 -6.01 13.69 17.40
N THR A 94 -4.75 13.95 17.13
CA THR A 94 -4.14 15.29 17.26
C THR A 94 -4.30 16.13 16.00
N GLY A 95 -4.44 15.50 14.83
CA GLY A 95 -4.40 16.17 13.52
C GLY A 95 -3.00 16.66 13.14
N ARG A 96 -1.95 16.12 13.77
CA ARG A 96 -0.53 16.49 13.54
C ARG A 96 0.26 15.32 12.99
N VAL A 97 1.30 15.60 12.23
CA VAL A 97 2.29 14.61 11.82
C VAL A 97 3.12 14.21 13.03
N GLU A 98 3.21 12.92 13.32
CA GLU A 98 3.98 12.36 14.43
C GLU A 98 5.40 11.99 14.01
N ALA A 99 5.55 11.49 12.79
CA ALA A 99 6.84 11.08 12.25
C ALA A 99 6.89 11.24 10.73
N THR A 100 8.09 11.46 10.23
CA THR A 100 8.43 11.36 8.82
C THR A 100 9.48 10.28 8.63
N LEU A 101 9.30 9.43 7.63
CA LEU A 101 10.21 8.34 7.32
C LEU A 101 11.02 8.73 6.07
N PRO A 102 12.29 9.16 6.24
CA PRO A 102 13.14 9.59 5.14
C PRO A 102 13.62 8.41 4.28
N GLY A 103 14.08 8.72 3.08
CA GLY A 103 14.64 7.70 2.16
C GLY A 103 13.59 6.88 1.46
N TRP A 104 12.34 7.36 1.39
CA TRP A 104 11.29 6.79 0.61
C TRP A 104 11.31 7.36 -0.81
N SER A 105 10.95 6.53 -1.75
CA SER A 105 10.79 6.91 -3.15
C SER A 105 9.41 6.48 -3.64
N ASP A 106 9.02 6.93 -4.81
CA ASP A 106 7.83 6.46 -5.54
C ASP A 106 7.86 4.94 -5.82
N ARG A 107 9.03 4.32 -5.67
CA ARG A 107 9.24 2.87 -5.78
C ARG A 107 8.77 2.09 -4.55
N ASN A 108 8.54 2.76 -3.42
CA ASN A 108 8.10 2.08 -2.20
C ASN A 108 6.62 1.69 -2.31
N GLY A 109 6.33 0.46 -1.91
CA GLY A 109 4.96 -0.06 -1.89
C GLY A 109 4.12 0.55 -0.76
N ARG A 110 2.86 0.14 -0.70
CA ARG A 110 1.93 0.56 0.36
C ARG A 110 2.43 0.14 1.73
N ALA A 111 2.29 1.03 2.70
CA ALA A 111 2.45 0.69 4.10
C ALA A 111 1.15 0.09 4.66
N MET A 112 1.28 -0.84 5.60
CA MET A 112 0.20 -1.37 6.41
C MET A 112 0.56 -1.17 7.87
N GLU A 113 -0.43 -0.89 8.73
CA GLU A 113 -0.22 -0.86 10.17
C GLU A 113 -0.99 -1.99 10.85
N GLN A 114 -0.36 -2.60 11.81
CA GLN A 114 -1.00 -3.52 12.74
C GLN A 114 -0.36 -3.38 14.13
N ASP A 115 -1.19 -3.19 15.15
CA ASP A 115 -0.76 -3.14 16.56
C ASP A 115 0.35 -2.12 16.86
N GLY A 116 0.31 -0.95 16.18
CA GLY A 116 1.30 0.12 16.35
C GLY A 116 2.60 -0.07 15.58
N VAL A 117 2.69 -1.08 14.73
CA VAL A 117 3.83 -1.34 13.86
C VAL A 117 3.45 -1.08 12.40
N LEU A 118 4.26 -0.30 11.72
CA LEU A 118 4.19 -0.11 10.27
C LEU A 118 4.98 -1.18 9.55
N TYR A 119 4.36 -1.75 8.54
CA TYR A 119 4.94 -2.77 7.66
C TYR A 119 4.97 -2.22 6.24
N TYR A 120 6.14 -2.20 5.61
CA TYR A 120 6.32 -1.62 4.29
C TYR A 120 7.54 -2.15 3.55
N PHE A 121 7.58 -1.90 2.25
CA PHE A 121 8.80 -2.07 1.45
C PHE A 121 9.53 -0.75 1.33
N LYS A 122 10.83 -0.75 1.60
CA LYS A 122 11.74 0.36 1.39
C LYS A 122 12.72 0.00 0.28
N ALA A 123 12.75 0.80 -0.78
CA ALA A 123 13.68 0.60 -1.89
C ALA A 123 15.12 0.56 -1.36
N ASP A 124 15.93 -0.31 -1.95
CA ASP A 124 17.35 -0.54 -1.59
C ASP A 124 17.59 -1.10 -0.16
N ALA A 125 16.52 -1.43 0.57
CA ALA A 125 16.61 -2.06 1.89
C ALA A 125 15.83 -3.38 1.98
N GLY A 126 14.55 -3.38 1.56
CA GLY A 126 13.69 -4.56 1.62
C GLY A 126 12.43 -4.34 2.45
N LEU A 127 11.90 -5.40 3.06
CA LEU A 127 10.75 -5.31 3.94
C LEU A 127 11.17 -4.78 5.32
N CYS A 128 10.50 -3.73 5.75
CA CYS A 128 10.77 -3.02 6.97
C CYS A 128 9.59 -3.02 7.92
N GLU A 129 9.88 -2.95 9.20
CA GLU A 129 8.96 -2.62 10.28
C GLU A 129 9.39 -1.31 10.93
N TYR A 130 8.41 -0.46 11.22
CA TYR A 130 8.62 0.74 12.03
C TYR A 130 7.71 0.68 13.25
N ASP A 131 8.29 0.61 14.42
CA ASP A 131 7.58 0.64 15.70
C ASP A 131 7.24 2.10 16.07
N ARG A 132 5.96 2.43 16.09
CA ARG A 132 5.47 3.80 16.39
C ARG A 132 5.80 4.24 17.82
N ALA A 133 5.82 3.30 18.77
CA ALA A 133 6.06 3.64 20.18
C ALA A 133 7.51 3.99 20.45
N THR A 134 8.44 3.33 19.77
CA THR A 134 9.89 3.54 19.97
C THR A 134 10.54 4.40 18.89
N GLY A 135 9.88 4.57 17.73
CA GLY A 135 10.45 5.26 16.57
C GLY A 135 11.57 4.48 15.88
N VAL A 136 11.65 3.16 16.10
CA VAL A 136 12.73 2.32 15.57
C VAL A 136 12.29 1.64 14.27
N GLU A 137 13.08 1.86 13.22
CA GLU A 137 12.96 1.12 11.95
C GLU A 137 13.86 -0.12 11.97
N THR A 138 13.34 -1.25 11.54
CA THR A 138 14.07 -2.52 11.42
C THR A 138 13.85 -3.14 10.05
N VAL A 139 14.94 -3.47 9.34
CA VAL A 139 14.86 -4.28 8.12
C VAL A 139 14.68 -5.75 8.52
N ARG A 140 13.53 -6.33 8.18
CA ARG A 140 13.17 -7.70 8.55
C ARG A 140 13.55 -8.73 7.48
N PHE A 141 13.43 -8.32 6.22
CA PHE A 141 13.80 -9.16 5.09
C PHE A 141 14.52 -8.32 4.04
N PRO A 142 15.86 -8.38 4.00
CA PRO A 142 16.65 -7.70 2.99
C PRO A 142 16.31 -8.23 1.60
N MET A 143 15.97 -7.34 0.67
CA MET A 143 15.73 -7.69 -0.72
C MET A 143 16.10 -6.54 -1.66
N GLU A 144 16.74 -6.89 -2.75
CA GLU A 144 17.02 -5.96 -3.84
C GLU A 144 15.85 -6.02 -4.82
N ALA A 145 15.15 -4.91 -5.01
CA ALA A 145 14.09 -4.77 -5.99
C ALA A 145 13.91 -3.29 -6.36
N TYR A 146 13.52 -3.03 -7.60
CA TYR A 146 13.15 -1.67 -8.01
C TYR A 146 11.92 -1.17 -7.24
N THR A 147 10.90 -2.02 -7.14
CA THR A 147 9.74 -1.79 -6.27
C THR A 147 9.16 -3.12 -5.78
N ALA A 148 8.47 -3.09 -4.65
CA ALA A 148 7.75 -4.26 -4.15
C ALA A 148 6.44 -3.87 -3.45
N ASN A 149 5.44 -4.74 -3.60
CA ASN A 149 4.13 -4.58 -2.97
C ASN A 149 3.88 -5.75 -2.02
N PRO A 150 4.15 -5.58 -0.73
CA PRO A 150 3.85 -6.60 0.27
C PRO A 150 2.35 -6.65 0.57
N CYS A 151 1.83 -7.86 0.72
CA CYS A 151 0.48 -8.15 1.19
C CYS A 151 0.60 -9.03 2.44
N TYR A 152 0.28 -8.46 3.59
CA TYR A 152 0.34 -9.14 4.87
C TYR A 152 -0.97 -9.87 5.15
N THR A 153 -0.90 -11.17 5.28
CA THR A 153 -2.04 -12.03 5.59
C THR A 153 -1.90 -12.64 6.98
N ARG A 154 -2.87 -13.44 7.41
CA ARG A 154 -2.78 -14.09 8.71
C ARG A 154 -1.56 -15.01 8.84
N ASN A 155 -1.23 -15.76 7.79
CA ASN A 155 -0.22 -16.82 7.83
C ASN A 155 1.04 -16.49 7.03
N TYR A 156 0.94 -15.62 6.03
CA TYR A 156 1.99 -15.34 5.07
C TYR A 156 2.18 -13.86 4.80
N ILE A 157 3.36 -13.52 4.34
CA ILE A 157 3.66 -12.25 3.69
C ILE A 157 3.92 -12.58 2.22
N LEU A 158 3.06 -12.08 1.35
CA LEU A 158 3.19 -12.23 -0.09
C LEU A 158 3.81 -10.95 -0.63
N VAL A 159 4.93 -11.06 -1.33
CA VAL A 159 5.59 -9.89 -1.90
C VAL A 159 5.69 -10.06 -3.40
N ARG A 160 5.08 -9.13 -4.12
CA ARG A 160 5.36 -8.97 -5.54
C ARG A 160 6.45 -7.93 -5.69
N SER A 161 7.59 -8.29 -6.23
CA SER A 161 8.68 -7.38 -6.55
C SER A 161 8.89 -7.26 -8.07
N THR A 162 9.45 -6.12 -8.48
CA THR A 162 9.97 -5.92 -9.83
C THR A 162 11.43 -5.49 -9.72
N ASP A 163 12.27 -6.03 -10.61
CA ASP A 163 13.69 -5.79 -10.57
C ASP A 163 14.12 -4.61 -11.47
N THR A 164 13.20 -4.16 -12.35
CA THR A 164 13.47 -3.11 -13.35
C THR A 164 12.34 -2.09 -13.42
N GLU A 165 12.65 -0.88 -13.89
CA GLU A 165 11.71 0.24 -14.04
C GLU A 165 10.60 -0.04 -15.05
N ASP A 166 10.85 -0.86 -16.05
CA ASP A 166 9.87 -1.25 -17.07
C ASP A 166 8.87 -2.32 -16.60
N PHE A 167 9.00 -2.81 -15.37
CA PHE A 167 8.17 -3.86 -14.79
C PHE A 167 8.16 -5.17 -15.57
N GLU A 168 9.18 -5.42 -16.39
CA GLU A 168 9.24 -6.63 -17.21
C GLU A 168 9.65 -7.88 -16.43
N GLN A 169 10.31 -7.71 -15.31
CA GLN A 169 10.77 -8.81 -14.45
C GLN A 169 10.10 -8.73 -13.08
N CYS A 170 9.08 -9.54 -12.89
CA CYS A 170 8.40 -9.67 -11.62
C CYS A 170 8.76 -10.97 -10.90
N THR A 171 8.78 -10.93 -9.60
CA THR A 171 8.97 -12.11 -8.76
C THR A 171 7.92 -12.13 -7.66
N LEU A 172 7.34 -13.29 -7.41
CA LEU A 172 6.54 -13.54 -6.21
C LEU A 172 7.41 -14.19 -5.15
N TRP A 173 7.34 -13.64 -3.96
CA TRP A 173 7.95 -14.19 -2.75
C TRP A 173 6.84 -14.56 -1.79
N VAL A 174 6.97 -15.70 -1.15
CA VAL A 174 6.09 -16.12 -0.06
C VAL A 174 6.95 -16.30 1.18
N LEU A 175 6.65 -15.54 2.21
CA LEU A 175 7.34 -15.58 3.49
C LEU A 175 6.33 -16.01 4.57
N ASP A 176 6.81 -16.63 5.64
CA ASP A 176 6.02 -16.74 6.85
C ASP A 176 5.93 -15.40 7.61
N ARG A 177 5.23 -15.39 8.74
CA ARG A 177 5.07 -14.18 9.56
C ARG A 177 6.34 -13.76 10.30
N ASP A 178 7.32 -14.64 10.39
CA ASP A 178 8.64 -14.40 10.98
C ASP A 178 9.68 -13.97 9.93
N TYR A 179 9.22 -13.71 8.68
CA TYR A 179 10.02 -13.32 7.51
C TYR A 179 10.96 -14.42 6.99
N ASN A 180 10.73 -15.69 7.32
CA ASN A 180 11.45 -16.76 6.66
C ASN A 180 10.90 -16.99 5.25
N LEU A 181 11.80 -17.12 4.28
CA LEU A 181 11.41 -17.40 2.89
C LEU A 181 10.90 -18.84 2.78
N LEU A 182 9.65 -18.99 2.39
CA LEU A 182 9.00 -20.27 2.14
C LEU A 182 9.07 -20.67 0.66
N GLY A 183 9.00 -19.70 -0.23
CA GLY A 183 9.07 -19.96 -1.66
C GLY A 183 9.22 -18.70 -2.50
N LYS A 184 9.68 -18.90 -3.75
CA LYS A 184 9.91 -17.83 -4.73
C LYS A 184 9.53 -18.32 -6.12
N ALA A 185 8.76 -17.54 -6.86
CA ALA A 185 8.39 -17.83 -8.25
C ALA A 185 8.75 -16.64 -9.15
N PRO A 186 9.62 -16.82 -10.17
CA PRO A 186 9.94 -15.79 -11.13
C PRO A 186 8.80 -15.59 -12.14
N GLN A 187 8.81 -14.48 -12.84
CA GLN A 187 7.78 -14.06 -13.80
C GLN A 187 7.50 -15.08 -14.93
N GLU A 188 8.49 -15.81 -15.38
CA GLU A 188 8.32 -16.84 -16.42
C GLU A 188 7.22 -17.85 -16.07
N LYS A 189 7.01 -18.08 -14.75
CA LYS A 189 5.93 -18.92 -14.24
C LYS A 189 4.63 -18.17 -13.98
N ILE A 190 4.63 -16.84 -13.97
CA ILE A 190 3.54 -16.00 -13.45
C ILE A 190 2.89 -15.15 -14.54
N GLY A 191 3.59 -14.92 -15.66
CA GLY A 191 3.11 -14.09 -16.78
C GLY A 191 3.35 -12.58 -16.57
N ARG A 192 3.24 -11.80 -17.65
CA ARG A 192 3.61 -10.39 -17.73
C ARG A 192 2.83 -9.47 -16.79
N TRP A 193 1.62 -9.81 -16.42
CA TRP A 193 0.76 -9.05 -15.52
C TRP A 193 0.46 -9.90 -14.30
N PHE A 194 1.22 -9.67 -13.25
CA PHE A 194 1.00 -10.37 -12.00
C PHE A 194 -0.35 -9.96 -11.38
N PRO A 195 -1.30 -10.89 -11.23
CA PRO A 195 -2.54 -10.59 -10.55
C PRO A 195 -2.28 -10.27 -9.07
N GLN A 196 -3.09 -9.41 -8.50
CA GLN A 196 -3.01 -9.12 -7.07
C GLN A 196 -3.58 -10.30 -6.26
N PRO A 197 -2.99 -10.64 -5.10
CA PRO A 197 -3.61 -11.57 -4.18
C PRO A 197 -5.00 -11.06 -3.79
N TYR A 198 -6.01 -11.90 -3.93
CA TYR A 198 -7.40 -11.54 -3.66
C TYR A 198 -7.97 -12.26 -2.43
N ALA A 199 -7.73 -13.55 -2.34
CA ALA A 199 -8.22 -14.38 -1.26
C ALA A 199 -7.19 -15.45 -0.90
N ILE A 200 -7.14 -15.81 0.37
CA ILE A 200 -6.25 -16.83 0.91
C ILE A 200 -7.08 -17.79 1.74
N THR A 201 -6.96 -19.06 1.42
CA THR A 201 -7.53 -20.17 2.19
C THR A 201 -6.42 -20.90 2.94
N ALA A 202 -6.75 -22.04 3.57
CA ALA A 202 -5.76 -22.83 4.28
C ALA A 202 -4.70 -23.45 3.34
N ASP A 203 -5.09 -23.73 2.11
CA ASP A 203 -4.34 -24.52 1.13
C ASP A 203 -4.11 -23.81 -0.22
N SER A 204 -4.60 -22.58 -0.39
CA SER A 204 -4.48 -21.88 -1.66
C SER A 204 -4.47 -20.36 -1.52
N ILE A 205 -3.71 -19.71 -2.42
CA ILE A 205 -3.72 -18.26 -2.62
C ILE A 205 -4.31 -17.98 -3.98
N TYR A 206 -5.40 -17.21 -4.02
CA TYR A 206 -6.13 -16.87 -5.25
C TYR A 206 -5.77 -15.48 -5.72
N PHE A 207 -5.66 -15.33 -7.03
CA PHE A 207 -5.25 -14.08 -7.66
C PHE A 207 -6.33 -13.53 -8.59
N TRP A 208 -6.49 -12.23 -8.50
CA TRP A 208 -7.44 -11.44 -9.27
C TRP A 208 -6.78 -10.72 -10.43
N LEU A 209 -7.36 -10.83 -11.62
CA LEU A 209 -6.93 -10.10 -12.79
C LEU A 209 -8.15 -9.76 -13.65
N ASN A 210 -8.26 -8.50 -14.07
CA ASN A 210 -9.32 -8.02 -14.99
C ASN A 210 -10.74 -8.39 -14.56
N GLY A 211 -11.07 -8.19 -13.29
CA GLY A 211 -12.43 -8.37 -12.80
C GLY A 211 -12.81 -9.80 -12.42
N LYS A 212 -11.88 -10.76 -12.41
CA LYS A 212 -12.16 -12.16 -12.04
C LYS A 212 -10.95 -12.84 -11.39
N ILE A 213 -11.20 -13.91 -10.64
CA ILE A 213 -10.13 -14.80 -10.18
C ILE A 213 -9.68 -15.65 -11.36
N THR A 214 -8.41 -15.57 -11.69
CA THR A 214 -7.85 -16.24 -12.89
C THR A 214 -6.88 -17.35 -12.56
N HIS A 215 -6.18 -17.24 -11.44
CA HIS A 215 -5.12 -18.17 -11.05
C HIS A 215 -5.13 -18.42 -9.55
N TYR A 216 -4.47 -19.49 -9.14
CA TYR A 216 -4.20 -19.77 -7.73
C TYR A 216 -2.81 -20.39 -7.56
N ILE A 217 -2.30 -20.33 -6.33
CA ILE A 217 -1.12 -21.09 -5.90
C ILE A 217 -1.58 -22.08 -4.84
N ASP A 218 -1.21 -23.34 -5.01
CA ASP A 218 -1.35 -24.37 -4.00
C ASP A 218 -0.27 -24.14 -2.93
N THR A 219 -0.69 -23.95 -1.68
CA THR A 219 0.24 -23.70 -0.57
C THR A 219 0.65 -24.96 0.18
N SER A 220 0.24 -26.13 -0.29
CA SER A 220 0.68 -27.42 0.26
C SER A 220 2.16 -27.71 -0.02
N ASP A 221 2.71 -27.15 -1.12
CA ASP A 221 4.14 -27.21 -1.44
C ASP A 221 4.67 -25.82 -1.86
N LEU A 222 5.06 -25.02 -0.91
CA LEU A 222 5.61 -23.68 -1.15
C LEU A 222 7.04 -23.69 -1.73
N SER A 223 7.73 -24.83 -1.71
CA SER A 223 9.06 -24.96 -2.30
C SER A 223 9.02 -24.98 -3.84
N ASN A 224 7.87 -25.29 -4.42
CA ASN A 224 7.64 -25.32 -5.87
C ASN A 224 6.43 -24.45 -6.24
N LEU A 225 6.53 -23.15 -6.00
CA LEU A 225 5.47 -22.20 -6.32
C LEU A 225 5.17 -22.23 -7.84
N GLU A 226 3.96 -22.61 -8.17
CA GLU A 226 3.45 -22.55 -9.52
C GLU A 226 2.10 -21.82 -9.53
N LEU A 227 1.97 -20.85 -10.43
CA LEU A 227 0.71 -20.15 -10.64
C LEU A 227 -0.18 -20.98 -11.58
N LEU A 228 -1.12 -21.68 -10.99
CA LEU A 228 -2.03 -22.57 -11.71
C LEU A 228 -3.24 -21.78 -12.22
N PRO A 229 -3.72 -22.02 -13.45
CA PRO A 229 -4.95 -21.43 -13.93
C PRO A 229 -6.14 -21.98 -13.14
N MET A 230 -7.16 -21.16 -12.91
CA MET A 230 -8.42 -21.63 -12.33
C MET A 230 -9.02 -22.71 -13.20
N PRO A 231 -9.55 -23.81 -12.62
CA PRO A 231 -10.25 -24.84 -13.37
C PRO A 231 -11.39 -24.22 -14.19
N ASP A 232 -11.55 -24.68 -15.42
CA ASP A 232 -12.67 -24.24 -16.24
C ASP A 232 -13.99 -24.82 -15.68
N THR A 233 -14.74 -23.98 -15.02
CA THR A 233 -16.05 -24.35 -14.43
C THR A 233 -17.20 -24.26 -15.42
N SER A 234 -16.94 -23.91 -16.69
CA SER A 234 -18.00 -23.81 -17.71
C SER A 234 -18.74 -25.14 -17.94
N ASN A 235 -18.07 -26.26 -17.71
CA ASN A 235 -18.64 -27.59 -17.82
C ASN A 235 -19.33 -28.12 -16.55
N ALA A 236 -19.19 -27.45 -15.40
CA ALA A 236 -19.78 -27.90 -14.13
C ALA A 236 -21.31 -27.70 -14.07
N ARG A 237 -21.91 -26.93 -14.99
CA ARG A 237 -23.36 -26.68 -15.05
C ARG A 237 -24.13 -27.70 -15.87
N ALA A 238 -23.47 -28.69 -16.47
CA ALA A 238 -24.13 -29.67 -17.34
C ALA A 238 -24.70 -30.90 -16.61
N HIS A 239 -24.51 -31.02 -15.32
CA HIS A 239 -24.93 -32.20 -14.53
C HIS A 239 -25.66 -31.85 -13.22
N GLY A 240 -26.39 -30.74 -13.20
CA GLY A 240 -27.28 -30.37 -12.08
C GLY A 240 -28.73 -30.30 -12.54
#